data_79c29e050760b0b6627544f610798e4f
#
_entry.id   79c29e050760b0b6627544f610798e4f
#
_cell.length_a   1.000
_cell.length_b   1.000
_cell.length_c   1.000
_cell.angle_alpha   90.00
_cell.angle_beta   90.00
_cell.angle_gamma   90.00
#
_symmetry.space_group_name_H-M   'P 1'
#
loop_
_entity.id
_entity.type
_entity.pdbx_description
1 polymer ?
#
loop_
_entity_poly.entity_id
_entity_poly.type
_entity_poly.pdbx_seq_one_letter_code
_entity_poly.pdbx_strand_id
1 'polypeptide(L)'
;MIKTLNKYRSFILITVLAITTISCSDDENSNLMLEPFVVAFETLSVNLAEIENSQNISLVYSQMSTEFGNVTILLETDNAVYGSDFITNPPLDNNNLVLPIIPGENGDSIVFTKLNENLDETVEINLTIISIEYPNAVIQGNSSVTLNSSASLGRGFEPNIGGPNEPNQVYIDLSTENQTSIKRDSWDLGFYGGSDFRVDINGSIYMAAGVIDSNSIDSVTQEDIEAIQDQVAVGTFDPANEAYVDNPDGDINKTAIAPISEIDNNNKVYLLNLGYKVGTDDPNPGSVSIAGDPRGWKKIRVLRNGDGYLLQYANIEDTSHQEIYIEKDVNSLLTIN
;
A
#
# COMPACT_ATOMS: atom_id res chain seq x y z
N MET A 1 -16.68 -43.89 62.90
CA MET A 1 -15.71 -43.82 61.78
C MET A 1 -16.18 -42.91 60.63
N ILE A 2 -17.48 -42.70 60.40
CA ILE A 2 -18.02 -41.91 59.28
C ILE A 2 -17.99 -40.37 59.52
N LYS A 3 -18.06 -39.92 60.79
CA LYS A 3 -18.03 -38.46 61.13
C LYS A 3 -16.65 -37.80 61.01
N THR A 4 -15.59 -38.60 61.18
CA THR A 4 -14.20 -38.05 60.98
C THR A 4 -13.81 -37.88 59.54
N LEU A 5 -14.35 -38.69 58.63
CA LEU A 5 -14.04 -38.61 57.22
C LEU A 5 -14.61 -37.32 56.56
N ASN A 6 -15.79 -36.87 57.01
CA ASN A 6 -16.40 -35.67 56.52
C ASN A 6 -15.67 -34.34 56.90
N LYS A 7 -14.99 -34.38 58.06
CA LYS A 7 -14.22 -33.25 58.55
C LYS A 7 -12.95 -33.00 57.72
N TYR A 8 -12.33 -34.06 57.25
CA TYR A 8 -11.16 -33.99 56.40
C TYR A 8 -11.53 -33.68 54.92
N ARG A 9 -12.70 -34.13 54.49
CA ARG A 9 -13.21 -33.78 53.14
C ARG A 9 -13.50 -32.30 53.00
N SER A 10 -14.09 -31.66 54.02
CA SER A 10 -14.31 -30.19 54.02
C SER A 10 -13.00 -29.42 54.09
N PHE A 11 -11.99 -29.92 54.83
CA PHE A 11 -10.70 -29.27 54.94
C PHE A 11 -9.89 -29.37 53.65
N ILE A 12 -9.94 -30.49 52.96
CA ILE A 12 -9.31 -30.68 51.64
C ILE A 12 -10.00 -29.81 50.57
N LEU A 13 -11.33 -29.64 50.62
CA LEU A 13 -12.06 -28.80 49.69
C LEU A 13 -11.74 -27.32 49.85
N ILE A 14 -11.56 -26.86 51.10
CA ILE A 14 -11.17 -25.46 51.41
C ILE A 14 -9.70 -25.23 51.03
N THR A 15 -8.82 -26.21 51.17
CA THR A 15 -7.41 -26.08 50.82
C THR A 15 -7.21 -26.08 49.29
N VAL A 16 -8.03 -26.83 48.53
CA VAL A 16 -8.00 -26.81 47.04
C VAL A 16 -8.58 -25.52 46.53
N LEU A 17 -9.59 -24.93 47.16
CA LEU A 17 -10.16 -23.65 46.76
C LEU A 17 -9.23 -22.45 47.06
N ALA A 18 -8.37 -22.57 48.08
CA ALA A 18 -7.40 -21.54 48.44
C ALA A 18 -6.14 -21.53 47.53
N ILE A 19 -5.90 -22.60 46.76
CA ILE A 19 -4.76 -22.68 45.82
C ILE A 19 -5.10 -22.11 44.44
N THR A 20 -6.39 -21.94 44.12
CA THR A 20 -6.83 -21.40 42.83
C THR A 20 -6.93 -19.87 42.79
N THR A 21 -6.55 -19.16 43.84
CA THR A 21 -6.55 -17.68 43.90
C THR A 21 -5.16 -17.06 43.86
N ILE A 22 -4.12 -17.84 43.55
CA ILE A 22 -2.86 -17.24 43.11
C ILE A 22 -3.05 -17.00 41.60
N SER A 23 -3.86 -16.00 41.28
CA SER A 23 -3.76 -15.29 40.03
C SER A 23 -2.36 -14.70 39.96
N CYS A 24 -1.52 -15.17 39.06
CA CYS A 24 -0.40 -14.39 38.60
C CYS A 24 -0.95 -13.01 38.25
N SER A 25 -0.57 -11.99 38.98
CA SER A 25 -0.46 -10.68 38.40
C SER A 25 0.67 -10.82 37.37
N ASP A 26 0.34 -11.02 36.11
CA ASP A 26 1.21 -10.62 35.06
C ASP A 26 1.44 -9.14 35.32
N ASP A 27 2.60 -8.82 35.87
CA ASP A 27 3.18 -7.51 35.71
C ASP A 27 3.37 -7.37 34.19
N GLU A 28 2.32 -6.94 33.53
CA GLU A 28 2.44 -6.29 32.23
C GLU A 28 3.25 -5.00 32.44
N ASN A 29 4.54 -5.14 32.72
CA ASN A 29 5.52 -4.23 32.21
C ASN A 29 5.58 -4.50 30.70
N SER A 30 4.50 -4.22 29.99
CA SER A 30 4.59 -3.78 28.63
C SER A 30 5.43 -2.49 28.72
N ASN A 31 6.73 -2.61 28.53
CA ASN A 31 7.48 -1.51 27.98
C ASN A 31 6.78 -1.21 26.66
N LEU A 32 5.80 -0.30 26.72
CA LEU A 32 5.34 0.41 25.55
C LEU A 32 6.62 1.00 24.98
N MET A 33 7.21 0.33 24.00
CA MET A 33 8.23 0.95 23.17
C MET A 33 7.48 2.09 22.51
N LEU A 34 7.60 3.28 23.12
CA LEU A 34 7.10 4.51 22.52
C LEU A 34 7.74 4.58 21.15
N GLU A 35 6.93 4.61 20.11
CA GLU A 35 7.44 4.82 18.77
C GLU A 35 8.28 6.10 18.75
N PRO A 36 9.47 6.08 18.15
CA PRO A 36 10.32 7.25 18.13
C PRO A 36 9.62 8.40 17.36
N PHE A 37 9.74 9.59 17.91
CA PHE A 37 9.34 10.80 17.20
C PHE A 37 10.38 11.11 16.12
N VAL A 38 10.01 11.00 14.84
CA VAL A 38 10.90 11.24 13.70
C VAL A 38 10.53 12.58 13.06
N VAL A 39 11.53 13.36 12.71
CA VAL A 39 11.38 14.56 11.86
C VAL A 39 12.19 14.34 10.59
N ALA A 40 11.58 14.58 9.44
CA ALA A 40 12.22 14.45 8.14
C ALA A 40 11.79 15.58 7.20
N PHE A 41 12.62 15.91 6.22
CA PHE A 41 12.19 16.75 5.10
C PHE A 41 11.22 15.98 4.21
N GLU A 42 10.18 16.64 3.72
CA GLU A 42 9.22 16.07 2.80
C GLU A 42 9.86 15.75 1.42
N THR A 43 10.84 16.53 1.00
CA THR A 43 11.55 16.38 -0.27
C THR A 43 13.06 16.28 -0.07
N LEU A 44 13.77 15.60 -0.97
CA LEU A 44 15.22 15.49 -0.97
C LEU A 44 15.92 16.67 -1.66
N SER A 45 15.23 17.35 -2.56
CA SER A 45 15.78 18.48 -3.33
C SER A 45 14.71 19.49 -3.71
N VAL A 46 15.15 20.71 -3.96
CA VAL A 46 14.33 21.81 -4.49
C VAL A 46 15.09 22.48 -5.63
N ASN A 47 14.41 22.69 -6.76
CA ASN A 47 15.01 23.37 -7.90
C ASN A 47 14.93 24.90 -7.73
N LEU A 48 16.09 25.55 -7.53
CA LEU A 48 16.19 27.00 -7.37
C LEU A 48 15.69 27.78 -8.62
N ALA A 49 15.77 27.15 -9.81
CA ALA A 49 15.32 27.79 -11.03
C ALA A 49 13.78 27.91 -11.12
N GLU A 50 13.05 27.05 -10.42
CA GLU A 50 11.58 27.06 -10.37
C GLU A 50 11.02 27.98 -9.29
N ILE A 51 11.88 28.48 -8.38
CA ILE A 51 11.44 29.43 -7.35
C ILE A 51 11.36 30.83 -7.95
N GLU A 52 10.14 31.34 -8.13
CA GLU A 52 9.94 32.71 -8.58
C GLU A 52 10.30 33.75 -7.51
N ASN A 53 9.76 33.60 -6.30
CA ASN A 53 10.01 34.50 -5.16
C ASN A 53 10.32 33.75 -3.88
N SER A 54 9.43 32.83 -3.46
CA SER A 54 9.58 32.05 -2.24
C SER A 54 9.01 30.66 -2.38
N GLN A 55 9.56 29.71 -1.61
CA GLN A 55 9.18 28.32 -1.56
C GLN A 55 9.16 27.84 -0.12
N ASN A 56 8.14 27.08 0.25
CA ASN A 56 8.11 26.36 1.52
C ASN A 56 8.88 25.06 1.39
N ILE A 57 9.81 24.84 2.32
CA ILE A 57 10.54 23.59 2.48
C ILE A 57 9.94 22.89 3.70
N SER A 58 9.11 21.91 3.46
CA SER A 58 8.30 21.25 4.49
C SER A 58 9.10 20.21 5.26
N LEU A 59 8.85 20.15 6.58
CA LEU A 59 9.23 19.07 7.46
C LEU A 59 7.97 18.33 7.91
N VAL A 60 8.06 17.02 7.99
CA VAL A 60 6.97 16.13 8.44
C VAL A 60 7.39 15.40 9.72
N TYR A 61 6.45 15.18 10.60
CA TYR A 61 6.64 14.42 11.84
C TYR A 61 5.97 13.04 11.70
N SER A 62 6.59 12.01 12.25
CA SER A 62 6.05 10.64 12.23
C SER A 62 4.71 10.50 12.96
N GLN A 63 4.42 11.43 13.88
CA GLN A 63 3.19 11.50 14.65
C GLN A 63 2.93 12.94 15.08
N MET A 64 1.67 13.24 15.46
CA MET A 64 1.30 14.54 15.99
C MET A 64 2.09 14.84 17.27
N SER A 65 2.68 16.03 17.35
CA SER A 65 3.41 16.50 18.53
C SER A 65 2.45 16.68 19.73
N THR A 66 2.89 16.30 20.91
CA THR A 66 2.12 16.47 22.16
C THR A 66 2.76 17.45 23.14
N GLU A 67 4.05 17.79 22.89
CA GLU A 67 4.86 18.67 23.74
C GLU A 67 5.54 19.73 22.89
N PHE A 68 6.10 20.75 23.55
CA PHE A 68 6.96 21.73 22.88
C PHE A 68 8.37 21.17 22.71
N GLY A 69 8.99 21.55 21.60
CA GLY A 69 10.37 21.18 21.29
C GLY A 69 10.98 22.09 20.25
N ASN A 70 12.14 21.69 19.71
CA ASN A 70 12.79 22.41 18.62
C ASN A 70 13.48 21.43 17.67
N VAL A 71 13.49 21.78 16.39
CA VAL A 71 14.34 21.17 15.36
C VAL A 71 15.42 22.16 15.00
N THR A 72 16.68 21.74 15.12
CA THR A 72 17.83 22.56 14.67
C THR A 72 18.34 22.02 13.34
N ILE A 73 18.44 22.90 12.37
CA ILE A 73 18.84 22.60 10.99
C ILE A 73 20.08 23.43 10.66
N LEU A 74 21.16 22.77 10.27
CA LEU A 74 22.35 23.38 9.73
C LEU A 74 22.12 23.81 8.29
N LEU A 75 22.47 25.03 7.95
CA LEU A 75 22.47 25.55 6.58
C LEU A 75 23.89 25.74 6.10
N GLU A 76 24.26 25.09 5.03
CA GLU A 76 25.55 25.23 4.34
C GLU A 76 25.31 25.70 2.92
N THR A 77 26.19 26.54 2.38
CA THR A 77 26.05 27.11 1.04
C THR A 77 27.34 27.04 0.26
N ASP A 78 27.25 26.68 -1.00
CA ASP A 78 28.28 26.83 -2.00
C ASP A 78 27.83 27.85 -3.05
N ASN A 79 28.66 28.83 -3.34
CA ASN A 79 28.42 29.88 -4.36
C ASN A 79 27.17 30.75 -4.13
N ALA A 80 26.63 30.81 -2.90
CA ALA A 80 25.54 31.71 -2.52
C ALA A 80 25.79 32.35 -1.16
N VAL A 81 25.33 33.60 -0.97
CA VAL A 81 25.52 34.39 0.25
C VAL A 81 24.15 34.66 0.91
N TYR A 82 23.97 34.17 2.15
CA TYR A 82 22.78 34.47 2.93
C TYR A 82 22.64 35.98 3.20
N GLY A 83 21.41 36.49 3.02
CA GLY A 83 21.09 37.91 3.16
C GLY A 83 21.33 38.74 1.91
N SER A 84 22.06 38.21 0.90
CA SER A 84 22.28 38.85 -0.40
C SER A 84 21.54 38.08 -1.53
N ASP A 85 21.73 36.78 -1.58
CA ASP A 85 21.15 35.93 -2.63
C ASP A 85 19.83 35.29 -2.23
N PHE A 86 19.71 35.02 -0.92
CA PHE A 86 18.46 34.45 -0.35
C PHE A 86 18.38 34.75 1.16
N ILE A 87 17.18 34.56 1.70
CA ILE A 87 16.91 34.55 3.15
C ILE A 87 15.95 33.39 3.47
N THR A 88 15.83 33.10 4.78
CA THR A 88 14.90 32.10 5.28
C THR A 88 14.04 32.67 6.41
N ASN A 89 12.88 32.05 6.64
CA ASN A 89 12.09 32.23 7.85
C ASN A 89 11.78 30.84 8.43
N PRO A 90 12.28 30.49 9.63
CA PRO A 90 13.02 31.33 10.56
C PRO A 90 14.36 31.81 9.99
N PRO A 91 14.87 32.95 10.52
CA PRO A 91 16.14 33.51 10.07
C PRO A 91 17.32 32.66 10.54
N LEU A 92 18.43 32.75 9.79
CA LEU A 92 19.68 32.08 10.14
C LEU A 92 20.35 32.72 11.36
N ASP A 93 20.72 31.90 12.33
CA ASP A 93 21.58 32.27 13.46
C ASP A 93 22.75 31.29 13.58
N ASN A 94 23.99 31.80 13.45
CA ASN A 94 25.22 30.98 13.49
C ASN A 94 25.15 29.73 12.60
N ASN A 95 24.71 29.84 11.36
CA ASN A 95 24.48 28.80 10.37
C ASN A 95 23.36 27.81 10.74
N ASN A 96 22.58 28.07 11.76
CA ASN A 96 21.47 27.22 12.16
C ASN A 96 20.12 27.93 11.98
N LEU A 97 19.14 27.15 11.59
CA LEU A 97 17.71 27.48 11.65
C LEU A 97 17.10 26.70 12.80
N VAL A 98 16.31 27.37 13.62
CA VAL A 98 15.59 26.69 14.71
C VAL A 98 14.09 26.82 14.47
N LEU A 99 13.42 25.67 14.28
CA LEU A 99 11.97 25.58 14.13
C LEU A 99 11.37 25.04 15.42
N PRO A 100 10.34 25.71 15.97
CA PRO A 100 9.66 25.22 17.16
C PRO A 100 8.76 24.03 16.81
N ILE A 101 8.75 23.00 17.64
CA ILE A 101 7.72 21.97 17.62
C ILE A 101 6.60 22.43 18.53
N ILE A 102 5.38 22.56 18.00
CA ILE A 102 4.20 23.05 18.73
C ILE A 102 3.23 21.90 18.93
N PRO A 103 2.69 21.68 20.16
CA PRO A 103 1.71 20.63 20.39
C PRO A 103 0.49 20.71 19.46
N GLY A 104 0.11 19.57 18.87
CA GLY A 104 -1.00 19.48 17.94
C GLY A 104 -0.61 19.59 16.46
N GLU A 105 0.65 19.79 16.14
CA GLU A 105 1.15 19.84 14.76
C GLU A 105 1.79 18.51 14.35
N ASN A 106 1.76 18.22 13.04
CA ASN A 106 2.36 17.04 12.43
C ASN A 106 3.48 17.40 11.43
N GLY A 107 3.94 18.63 11.45
CA GLY A 107 5.00 19.15 10.59
C GLY A 107 5.17 20.66 10.75
N ASP A 108 6.19 21.20 10.09
CA ASP A 108 6.48 22.64 10.02
C ASP A 108 7.16 22.93 8.67
N SER A 109 7.49 24.18 8.37
CA SER A 109 8.17 24.55 7.14
C SER A 109 9.14 25.71 7.32
N ILE A 110 10.21 25.69 6.53
CA ILE A 110 11.11 26.81 6.31
C ILE A 110 10.63 27.55 5.08
N VAL A 111 10.35 28.85 5.20
CA VAL A 111 10.10 29.68 4.02
C VAL A 111 11.43 30.14 3.46
N PHE A 112 11.83 29.62 2.33
CA PHE A 112 12.99 30.09 1.56
C PHE A 112 12.54 31.22 0.65
N THR A 113 13.24 32.36 0.67
CA THR A 113 12.97 33.52 -0.20
C THR A 113 14.21 33.84 -1.03
N LYS A 114 14.07 33.77 -2.34
CA LYS A 114 15.11 34.13 -3.30
C LYS A 114 15.15 35.65 -3.44
N LEU A 115 16.34 36.26 -3.25
CA LEU A 115 16.58 37.69 -3.39
C LEU A 115 17.25 38.03 -4.72
N ASN A 116 18.09 37.13 -5.23
CA ASN A 116 18.81 37.27 -6.48
C ASN A 116 18.15 36.36 -7.53
N GLU A 117 17.53 36.96 -8.54
CA GLU A 117 16.86 36.20 -9.62
C GLU A 117 17.85 35.42 -10.51
N ASN A 118 19.13 35.87 -10.55
CA ASN A 118 20.15 35.27 -11.40
C ASN A 118 21.16 34.45 -10.58
N LEU A 119 20.70 33.49 -9.80
CA LEU A 119 21.60 32.55 -9.13
C LEU A 119 22.32 31.69 -10.18
N ASP A 120 23.65 31.56 -9.97
CA ASP A 120 24.50 30.73 -10.83
C ASP A 120 24.06 29.26 -10.75
N GLU A 121 24.20 28.51 -11.85
CA GLU A 121 23.89 27.07 -11.91
C GLU A 121 24.76 26.24 -10.97
N THR A 122 25.87 26.79 -10.47
CA THR A 122 26.77 26.15 -9.53
C THR A 122 26.38 26.37 -8.06
N VAL A 123 25.30 27.11 -7.79
CA VAL A 123 24.80 27.33 -6.44
C VAL A 123 24.23 26.06 -5.86
N GLU A 124 24.69 25.72 -4.67
CA GLU A 124 24.15 24.63 -3.86
C GLU A 124 23.91 25.10 -2.42
N ILE A 125 22.72 24.84 -1.90
CA ILE A 125 22.32 25.16 -0.53
C ILE A 125 21.84 23.88 0.12
N ASN A 126 22.49 23.46 1.18
CA ASN A 126 22.17 22.24 1.92
C ASN A 126 21.56 22.57 3.28
N LEU A 127 20.41 21.99 3.57
CA LEU A 127 19.75 22.04 4.87
C LEU A 127 19.81 20.65 5.48
N THR A 128 20.41 20.52 6.69
CA THR A 128 20.57 19.22 7.36
C THR A 128 20.04 19.30 8.78
N ILE A 129 19.12 18.40 9.17
CA ILE A 129 18.64 18.27 10.54
C ILE A 129 19.79 17.73 11.39
N ILE A 130 20.25 18.53 12.37
CA ILE A 130 21.37 18.17 13.23
C ILE A 130 20.96 17.87 14.67
N SER A 131 19.80 18.35 15.11
CA SER A 131 19.27 18.08 16.45
C SER A 131 17.75 18.19 16.47
N ILE A 132 17.12 17.33 17.29
CA ILE A 132 15.70 17.39 17.61
C ILE A 132 15.58 17.35 19.14
N GLU A 133 15.20 18.48 19.73
CA GLU A 133 14.93 18.60 21.16
C GLU A 133 13.46 18.26 21.44
N TYR A 134 13.15 16.96 21.48
CA TYR A 134 11.81 16.44 21.72
C TYR A 134 11.91 15.05 22.36
N PRO A 135 10.97 14.64 23.25
CA PRO A 135 11.00 13.33 23.89
C PRO A 135 11.03 12.18 22.88
N ASN A 136 11.93 11.23 23.10
CA ASN A 136 12.13 10.05 22.26
C ASN A 136 12.36 10.34 20.76
N ALA A 137 12.93 11.51 20.44
CA ALA A 137 13.19 11.89 19.06
C ALA A 137 14.41 11.18 18.48
N VAL A 138 14.34 10.87 17.19
CA VAL A 138 15.46 10.32 16.39
C VAL A 138 15.52 11.03 15.04
N ILE A 139 16.74 11.23 14.54
CA ILE A 139 16.97 11.72 13.18
C ILE A 139 16.98 10.48 12.28
N GLN A 140 15.96 10.33 11.44
CA GLN A 140 15.79 9.21 10.53
C GLN A 140 15.03 9.66 9.27
N GLY A 141 15.17 8.94 8.17
CA GLY A 141 14.57 9.30 6.88
C GLY A 141 15.33 10.42 6.18
N ASN A 142 14.61 11.31 5.51
CA ASN A 142 15.20 12.43 4.77
C ASN A 142 15.71 13.50 5.75
N SER A 143 16.91 13.31 6.30
CA SER A 143 17.52 14.26 7.25
C SER A 143 18.15 15.47 6.57
N SER A 144 18.26 15.51 5.25
CA SER A 144 18.78 16.64 4.48
C SER A 144 17.98 16.91 3.23
N VAL A 145 17.99 18.18 2.79
CA VAL A 145 17.43 18.64 1.52
C VAL A 145 18.44 19.57 0.85
N THR A 146 18.63 19.40 -0.47
CA THR A 146 19.52 20.25 -1.27
C THR A 146 18.72 21.15 -2.20
N LEU A 147 19.04 22.45 -2.20
CA LEU A 147 18.52 23.41 -3.17
C LEU A 147 19.61 23.72 -4.16
N ASN A 148 19.38 23.52 -5.45
CA ASN A 148 20.33 23.85 -6.52
C ASN A 148 19.60 24.18 -7.84
N SER A 149 20.34 24.74 -8.80
CA SER A 149 19.79 25.07 -10.12
C SER A 149 19.95 23.95 -11.14
N SER A 150 20.60 22.84 -10.80
CA SER A 150 20.77 21.72 -11.70
C SER A 150 19.50 20.87 -11.75
N ALA A 151 18.94 20.72 -12.94
CA ALA A 151 17.66 20.11 -13.20
C ALA A 151 17.58 18.58 -12.98
N SER A 152 18.43 17.98 -12.17
CA SER A 152 18.50 16.51 -12.12
C SER A 152 18.79 15.86 -10.76
N LEU A 153 18.57 16.52 -9.65
CA LEU A 153 18.39 15.77 -8.41
C LEU A 153 16.93 15.29 -8.38
N GLY A 154 16.74 14.01 -8.57
CA GLY A 154 15.41 13.43 -8.63
C GLY A 154 14.56 13.83 -7.43
N ARG A 155 13.27 14.06 -7.67
CA ARG A 155 12.29 14.24 -6.59
C ARG A 155 11.91 12.87 -6.05
N GLY A 156 12.15 12.63 -4.77
CA GLY A 156 11.57 11.48 -4.08
C GLY A 156 10.14 11.80 -3.68
N PHE A 157 9.23 10.87 -3.89
CA PHE A 157 7.91 10.90 -3.27
C PHE A 157 7.54 9.51 -2.77
N GLU A 158 6.74 9.45 -1.72
CA GLU A 158 6.26 8.20 -1.17
C GLU A 158 4.88 7.88 -1.75
N PRO A 159 4.74 6.80 -2.53
CA PRO A 159 3.43 6.34 -2.97
C PRO A 159 2.55 5.97 -1.77
N ASN A 160 1.31 6.45 -1.76
CA ASN A 160 0.37 6.13 -0.68
C ASN A 160 -0.14 4.70 -0.79
N ILE A 161 0.67 3.74 -0.36
CA ILE A 161 0.32 2.32 -0.29
C ILE A 161 -0.62 1.98 0.87
N GLY A 162 -0.81 2.90 1.83
CA GLY A 162 -1.74 2.75 2.94
C GLY A 162 -1.19 2.01 4.17
N GLY A 163 0.14 1.92 4.30
CA GLY A 163 0.82 1.30 5.44
C GLY A 163 1.21 -0.16 5.22
N PRO A 164 1.55 -0.91 6.30
CA PRO A 164 2.19 -2.23 6.20
C PRO A 164 1.28 -3.35 5.66
N ASN A 165 -0.02 -3.12 5.58
CA ASN A 165 -0.97 -4.04 4.93
C ASN A 165 -1.10 -3.78 3.43
N GLU A 166 -0.47 -2.73 2.92
CA GLU A 166 -0.44 -2.36 1.51
C GLU A 166 -1.83 -2.41 0.85
N PRO A 167 -2.87 -1.75 1.43
CA PRO A 167 -4.23 -1.86 0.92
C PRO A 167 -4.43 -1.23 -0.44
N ASN A 168 -3.49 -0.38 -0.88
CA ASN A 168 -3.63 0.38 -2.10
C ASN A 168 -2.68 -0.11 -3.19
N GLN A 169 -3.19 -0.15 -4.41
CA GLN A 169 -2.45 -0.08 -5.66
C GLN A 169 -2.28 1.40 -6.03
N VAL A 170 -1.06 1.84 -6.33
CA VAL A 170 -0.80 3.24 -6.67
C VAL A 170 -0.32 3.34 -8.11
N TYR A 171 -1.03 4.12 -8.89
CA TYR A 171 -0.67 4.46 -10.28
C TYR A 171 -0.05 5.84 -10.30
N ILE A 172 1.09 5.97 -10.97
CA ILE A 172 1.87 7.20 -11.03
C ILE A 172 1.95 7.65 -12.49
N ASP A 173 1.45 8.85 -12.76
CA ASP A 173 1.68 9.52 -14.04
C ASP A 173 2.99 10.30 -13.95
N LEU A 174 4.03 9.80 -14.59
CA LEU A 174 5.35 10.42 -14.57
C LEU A 174 5.43 11.77 -15.28
N SER A 175 4.47 12.07 -16.16
CA SER A 175 4.45 13.33 -16.91
C SER A 175 3.85 14.48 -16.13
N THR A 176 2.90 14.18 -15.23
CA THR A 176 2.20 15.16 -14.40
C THR A 176 2.54 15.04 -12.92
N GLU A 177 3.33 14.00 -12.54
CA GLU A 177 3.66 13.61 -11.17
C GLU A 177 2.43 13.34 -10.28
N ASN A 178 1.28 13.08 -10.92
CA ASN A 178 0.06 12.75 -10.21
C ASN A 178 0.05 11.27 -9.81
N GLN A 179 -0.49 10.99 -8.64
CA GLN A 179 -0.75 9.63 -8.19
C GLN A 179 -2.25 9.39 -8.00
N THR A 180 -2.67 8.18 -8.38
CA THR A 180 -4.02 7.68 -8.13
C THR A 180 -3.93 6.39 -7.32
N SER A 181 -4.59 6.36 -6.17
CA SER A 181 -4.62 5.17 -5.32
C SER A 181 -5.97 4.47 -5.45
N ILE A 182 -5.93 3.16 -5.68
CA ILE A 182 -7.11 2.29 -5.76
C ILE A 182 -6.90 1.16 -4.75
N LYS A 183 -7.93 0.81 -3.98
CA LYS A 183 -7.85 -0.36 -3.09
C LYS A 183 -7.59 -1.62 -3.91
N ARG A 184 -6.62 -2.44 -3.48
CA ARG A 184 -6.22 -3.67 -4.20
C ARG A 184 -7.37 -4.66 -4.38
N ASP A 185 -8.31 -4.73 -3.43
CA ASP A 185 -9.45 -5.64 -3.43
C ASP A 185 -10.77 -5.00 -3.94
N SER A 186 -10.68 -3.84 -4.60
CA SER A 186 -11.87 -3.15 -5.12
C SER A 186 -12.28 -3.59 -6.53
N TRP A 187 -11.51 -4.43 -7.18
CA TRP A 187 -11.80 -4.97 -8.51
C TRP A 187 -11.33 -6.42 -8.63
N ASP A 188 -11.94 -7.18 -9.54
CA ASP A 188 -11.62 -8.57 -9.80
C ASP A 188 -11.15 -8.81 -11.24
N LEU A 189 -11.85 -8.26 -12.21
CA LEU A 189 -11.59 -8.48 -13.64
C LEU A 189 -11.38 -7.14 -14.35
N GLY A 190 -10.36 -7.11 -15.20
CA GLY A 190 -10.12 -6.02 -16.14
C GLY A 190 -10.48 -6.43 -17.55
N PHE A 191 -11.23 -5.59 -18.28
CA PHE A 191 -11.68 -5.84 -19.66
C PHE A 191 -10.99 -4.88 -20.61
N TYR A 192 -10.25 -5.42 -21.58
CA TYR A 192 -9.46 -4.61 -22.49
C TYR A 192 -10.35 -3.78 -23.43
N GLY A 193 -10.14 -2.45 -23.44
CA GLY A 193 -10.90 -1.48 -24.23
C GLY A 193 -10.45 -1.33 -25.69
N GLY A 194 -9.28 -1.86 -26.08
CA GLY A 194 -8.72 -1.78 -27.42
C GLY A 194 -9.38 -2.69 -28.44
N SER A 195 -8.71 -2.97 -29.57
CA SER A 195 -9.25 -3.78 -30.67
C SER A 195 -9.50 -5.25 -30.32
N ASP A 196 -8.65 -5.81 -29.45
CA ASP A 196 -8.73 -7.20 -29.05
C ASP A 196 -9.75 -7.43 -27.91
N PHE A 197 -10.17 -8.66 -27.73
CA PHE A 197 -11.06 -9.07 -26.63
C PHE A 197 -10.26 -9.92 -25.65
N ARG A 198 -9.83 -9.30 -24.54
CA ARG A 198 -8.99 -9.88 -23.49
C ARG A 198 -9.54 -9.54 -22.12
N VAL A 199 -9.27 -10.39 -21.16
CA VAL A 199 -9.66 -10.22 -19.76
C VAL A 199 -8.48 -10.53 -18.87
N ASP A 200 -8.16 -9.61 -17.98
CA ASP A 200 -7.15 -9.76 -16.95
C ASP A 200 -7.80 -10.08 -15.61
N ILE A 201 -7.09 -10.78 -14.75
CA ILE A 201 -7.49 -11.03 -13.36
C ILE A 201 -6.65 -10.19 -12.41
N ASN A 202 -7.18 -9.87 -11.25
CA ASN A 202 -6.46 -9.07 -10.25
C ASN A 202 -5.36 -9.87 -9.55
N GLY A 203 -4.16 -9.86 -10.11
CA GLY A 203 -2.99 -10.51 -9.53
C GLY A 203 -2.56 -9.93 -8.17
N SER A 204 -2.92 -8.68 -7.86
CA SER A 204 -2.50 -8.01 -6.62
C SER A 204 -3.12 -8.61 -5.35
N ILE A 205 -4.18 -9.37 -5.48
CA ILE A 205 -4.88 -10.09 -4.41
C ILE A 205 -4.79 -11.62 -4.56
N TYR A 206 -3.85 -12.10 -5.38
CA TYR A 206 -3.59 -13.53 -5.63
C TYR A 206 -4.76 -14.27 -6.29
N MET A 207 -5.46 -13.63 -7.23
CA MET A 207 -6.46 -14.30 -8.04
C MET A 207 -5.81 -15.29 -8.99
N ALA A 208 -6.57 -16.37 -9.32
CA ALA A 208 -6.17 -17.36 -10.30
C ALA A 208 -7.41 -17.84 -11.09
N ALA A 209 -7.21 -18.21 -12.35
CA ALA A 209 -8.29 -18.70 -13.21
C ALA A 209 -7.88 -20.01 -13.91
N GLY A 210 -8.68 -21.05 -13.77
CA GLY A 210 -8.46 -22.37 -14.42
C GLY A 210 -9.57 -22.70 -15.40
N VAL A 211 -9.21 -23.17 -16.61
CA VAL A 211 -10.19 -23.54 -17.62
C VAL A 211 -10.90 -24.85 -17.26
N ILE A 212 -12.24 -24.84 -17.34
CA ILE A 212 -13.09 -26.02 -17.30
C ILE A 212 -13.48 -26.36 -18.73
N ASP A 213 -13.36 -27.64 -19.14
CA ASP A 213 -13.73 -28.08 -20.50
C ASP A 213 -15.25 -28.14 -20.71
N SER A 214 -15.87 -26.98 -20.50
CA SER A 214 -17.30 -26.76 -20.75
C SER A 214 -17.52 -25.44 -21.46
N ASN A 215 -18.52 -25.33 -22.30
CA ASN A 215 -19.01 -24.11 -22.95
C ASN A 215 -20.40 -23.68 -22.45
N SER A 216 -20.85 -24.25 -21.33
CA SER A 216 -22.07 -23.86 -20.63
C SER A 216 -21.80 -23.78 -19.13
N ILE A 217 -21.95 -22.59 -18.56
CA ILE A 217 -21.68 -22.35 -17.15
C ILE A 217 -22.66 -23.10 -16.24
N ASP A 218 -23.92 -23.30 -16.69
CA ASP A 218 -24.96 -23.99 -15.94
C ASP A 218 -24.81 -25.52 -15.95
N SER A 219 -24.00 -26.05 -16.89
CA SER A 219 -23.74 -27.49 -16.98
C SER A 219 -22.49 -27.94 -16.20
N VAL A 220 -21.73 -26.99 -15.61
CA VAL A 220 -20.54 -27.33 -14.81
C VAL A 220 -20.98 -28.01 -13.51
N THR A 221 -20.46 -29.19 -13.28
CA THR A 221 -20.74 -30.02 -12.10
C THR A 221 -19.68 -29.79 -10.99
N GLN A 222 -20.01 -30.29 -9.81
CA GLN A 222 -19.05 -30.30 -8.70
C GLN A 222 -17.79 -31.13 -9.01
N GLU A 223 -17.92 -32.21 -9.76
CA GLU A 223 -16.81 -33.07 -10.19
C GLU A 223 -15.86 -32.31 -11.13
N ASP A 224 -16.39 -31.48 -12.05
CA ASP A 224 -15.57 -30.64 -12.93
C ASP A 224 -14.75 -29.62 -12.14
N ILE A 225 -15.32 -29.08 -11.06
CA ILE A 225 -14.64 -28.11 -10.17
C ILE A 225 -13.55 -28.79 -9.35
N GLU A 226 -13.88 -29.89 -8.68
CA GLU A 226 -12.94 -30.65 -7.83
C GLU A 226 -11.72 -31.17 -8.61
N ALA A 227 -11.89 -31.45 -9.90
CA ALA A 227 -10.80 -31.90 -10.77
C ALA A 227 -9.63 -30.92 -10.91
N ILE A 228 -9.89 -29.61 -10.75
CA ILE A 228 -8.88 -28.57 -10.97
C ILE A 228 -8.70 -27.60 -9.78
N GLN A 229 -9.63 -27.59 -8.82
CA GLN A 229 -9.72 -26.57 -7.77
C GLN A 229 -8.41 -26.40 -6.98
N ASP A 230 -7.77 -27.51 -6.61
CA ASP A 230 -6.51 -27.50 -5.84
C ASP A 230 -5.32 -26.92 -6.64
N GLN A 231 -5.44 -26.88 -7.98
CA GLN A 231 -4.39 -26.38 -8.86
C GLN A 231 -4.57 -24.89 -9.19
N VAL A 232 -5.82 -24.37 -9.11
CA VAL A 232 -6.16 -22.97 -9.43
C VAL A 232 -5.85 -22.07 -8.24
N ALA A 233 -4.58 -21.87 -8.00
CA ALA A 233 -4.06 -21.05 -6.91
C ALA A 233 -2.74 -20.41 -7.31
N VAL A 234 -2.42 -19.28 -6.69
CA VAL A 234 -1.07 -18.71 -6.77
C VAL A 234 -0.18 -19.51 -5.82
N GLY A 235 0.71 -20.33 -6.39
CA GLY A 235 1.69 -21.09 -5.61
C GLY A 235 2.97 -20.29 -5.38
N THR A 236 3.69 -20.65 -4.34
CA THR A 236 5.02 -20.10 -4.07
C THR A 236 6.05 -20.77 -4.98
N PHE A 237 6.47 -20.06 -6.04
CA PHE A 237 7.55 -20.47 -6.93
C PHE A 237 7.32 -21.81 -7.67
N ASP A 238 6.09 -22.24 -7.85
CA ASP A 238 5.75 -23.41 -8.66
C ASP A 238 5.50 -23.00 -10.12
N PRO A 239 6.33 -23.39 -11.07
CA PRO A 239 6.12 -23.09 -12.50
C PRO A 239 4.79 -23.61 -13.05
N ALA A 240 4.18 -24.63 -12.43
CA ALA A 240 2.88 -25.15 -12.84
C ALA A 240 1.75 -24.13 -12.65
N ASN A 241 1.91 -23.16 -11.78
CA ASN A 241 0.91 -22.12 -11.52
C ASN A 241 0.87 -21.03 -12.60
N GLU A 242 1.88 -20.96 -13.47
CA GLU A 242 1.92 -19.99 -14.57
C GLU A 242 0.69 -20.08 -15.48
N ALA A 243 0.12 -21.26 -15.63
CA ALA A 243 -1.09 -21.48 -16.46
C ALA A 243 -2.38 -20.87 -15.87
N TYR A 244 -2.37 -20.50 -14.58
CA TYR A 244 -3.55 -20.05 -13.85
C TYR A 244 -3.51 -18.56 -13.49
N VAL A 245 -2.45 -17.86 -13.84
CA VAL A 245 -2.24 -16.44 -13.54
C VAL A 245 -1.88 -15.65 -14.79
N ASP A 246 -2.15 -14.37 -14.77
CA ASP A 246 -1.66 -13.48 -15.82
C ASP A 246 -0.16 -13.30 -15.69
N ASN A 247 0.53 -13.20 -16.81
CA ASN A 247 1.98 -13.03 -16.79
C ASN A 247 2.33 -11.67 -16.18
N PRO A 248 3.24 -11.62 -15.20
CA PRO A 248 3.60 -10.40 -14.49
C PRO A 248 4.34 -9.36 -15.35
N ASP A 249 4.70 -9.68 -16.60
CA ASP A 249 5.29 -8.72 -17.54
C ASP A 249 4.27 -7.74 -18.14
N GLY A 250 2.96 -7.92 -17.85
CA GLY A 250 1.87 -7.09 -18.37
C GLY A 250 1.52 -7.35 -19.83
N ASP A 251 2.02 -8.43 -20.43
CA ASP A 251 1.65 -8.81 -21.82
C ASP A 251 0.21 -9.34 -21.85
N ILE A 252 -0.71 -8.52 -22.37
CA ILE A 252 -2.13 -8.85 -22.53
C ILE A 252 -2.38 -10.11 -23.37
N ASN A 253 -1.36 -10.62 -24.08
CA ASN A 253 -1.46 -11.89 -24.82
C ASN A 253 -1.17 -13.11 -23.97
N LYS A 254 -0.74 -12.91 -22.72
CA LYS A 254 -0.37 -13.97 -21.77
C LYS A 254 -1.25 -13.95 -20.53
N THR A 255 -2.56 -13.84 -20.72
CA THR A 255 -3.55 -13.88 -19.65
C THR A 255 -3.99 -15.30 -19.35
N ALA A 256 -4.35 -15.57 -18.07
CA ALA A 256 -4.92 -16.86 -17.63
C ALA A 256 -6.23 -17.19 -18.37
N ILE A 257 -7.00 -16.15 -18.69
CA ILE A 257 -8.21 -16.27 -19.51
C ILE A 257 -7.81 -16.10 -20.98
N ALA A 258 -8.11 -17.13 -21.79
CA ALA A 258 -7.80 -17.10 -23.22
C ALA A 258 -8.51 -15.96 -23.96
N PRO A 259 -8.01 -15.55 -25.15
CA PRO A 259 -8.69 -14.56 -25.99
C PRO A 259 -10.16 -14.92 -26.23
N ILE A 260 -11.04 -13.93 -26.06
CA ILE A 260 -12.49 -14.18 -26.23
C ILE A 260 -12.81 -14.30 -27.71
N SER A 261 -13.24 -15.48 -28.11
CA SER A 261 -13.60 -15.83 -29.50
C SER A 261 -14.91 -15.17 -29.91
N GLU A 262 -15.02 -14.87 -31.22
CA GLU A 262 -16.31 -14.49 -31.84
C GLU A 262 -17.31 -15.64 -31.88
N ILE A 263 -16.82 -16.87 -31.79
CA ILE A 263 -17.64 -18.05 -31.78
C ILE A 263 -17.87 -18.48 -30.33
N ASP A 264 -19.07 -18.30 -29.81
CA ASP A 264 -19.43 -18.54 -28.40
C ASP A 264 -19.01 -19.92 -27.90
N ASN A 265 -19.15 -20.96 -28.72
CA ASN A 265 -18.78 -22.32 -28.36
C ASN A 265 -17.30 -22.56 -28.11
N ASN A 266 -16.45 -21.63 -28.56
CA ASN A 266 -14.99 -21.67 -28.30
C ASN A 266 -14.63 -21.06 -26.96
N ASN A 267 -15.52 -20.25 -26.38
CA ASN A 267 -15.29 -19.63 -25.09
C ASN A 267 -15.66 -20.61 -23.96
N LYS A 268 -14.66 -21.01 -23.21
CA LYS A 268 -14.81 -21.99 -22.13
C LYS A 268 -15.27 -21.32 -20.84
N VAL A 269 -15.73 -22.14 -19.91
CA VAL A 269 -15.96 -21.74 -18.52
C VAL A 269 -14.64 -21.76 -17.76
N TYR A 270 -14.46 -20.83 -16.84
CA TYR A 270 -13.31 -20.75 -15.94
C TYR A 270 -13.76 -20.90 -14.49
N LEU A 271 -13.02 -21.68 -13.73
CA LEU A 271 -13.05 -21.65 -12.28
C LEU A 271 -12.15 -20.49 -11.83
N LEU A 272 -12.71 -19.56 -11.07
CA LEU A 272 -12.04 -18.35 -10.62
C LEU A 272 -11.84 -18.41 -9.10
N ASN A 273 -10.59 -18.46 -8.66
CA ASN A 273 -10.20 -18.18 -7.29
C ASN A 273 -10.14 -16.66 -7.10
N LEU A 274 -10.98 -16.13 -6.22
CA LEU A 274 -11.07 -14.68 -5.98
C LEU A 274 -9.93 -14.13 -5.12
N GLY A 275 -8.94 -14.97 -4.77
CA GLY A 275 -7.80 -14.55 -3.95
C GLY A 275 -8.20 -14.19 -2.53
N TYR A 276 -7.60 -13.13 -2.00
CA TYR A 276 -7.70 -12.74 -0.60
C TYR A 276 -8.15 -11.30 -0.44
N LYS A 277 -8.81 -11.01 0.69
CA LYS A 277 -9.01 -9.62 1.14
C LYS A 277 -7.66 -9.01 1.51
N VAL A 278 -7.62 -7.70 1.64
CA VAL A 278 -6.47 -7.02 2.23
C VAL A 278 -6.27 -7.50 3.66
N GLY A 279 -5.01 -7.73 4.06
CA GLY A 279 -4.66 -8.10 5.43
C GLY A 279 -5.02 -6.99 6.42
N THR A 280 -5.40 -7.40 7.62
CA THR A 280 -5.75 -6.48 8.72
C THR A 280 -4.89 -6.70 9.96
N ASP A 281 -4.00 -7.68 9.93
CA ASP A 281 -3.09 -7.96 11.03
C ASP A 281 -2.06 -6.84 11.17
N ASP A 282 -1.61 -6.63 12.40
CA ASP A 282 -0.54 -5.68 12.70
C ASP A 282 0.81 -6.42 12.57
N PRO A 283 1.57 -6.22 11.49
CA PRO A 283 2.80 -6.98 11.27
C PRO A 283 3.92 -6.49 12.17
N ASN A 284 4.90 -7.36 12.41
CA ASN A 284 6.11 -6.96 13.12
C ASN A 284 6.85 -5.84 12.36
N PRO A 285 7.58 -4.95 13.06
CA PRO A 285 8.37 -3.90 12.42
C PRO A 285 9.29 -4.44 11.30
N GLY A 286 9.22 -3.83 10.13
CA GLY A 286 9.96 -4.26 8.94
C GLY A 286 9.36 -5.45 8.20
N SER A 287 8.13 -5.86 8.53
CA SER A 287 7.34 -6.88 7.86
C SER A 287 6.07 -6.28 7.24
N VAL A 288 5.35 -7.07 6.45
CA VAL A 288 4.06 -6.70 5.84
C VAL A 288 3.02 -7.79 6.09
N SER A 289 1.74 -7.42 6.10
CA SER A 289 0.61 -8.36 6.21
C SER A 289 -0.40 -8.05 5.11
N ILE A 290 -0.10 -8.49 3.88
CA ILE A 290 -0.83 -8.11 2.67
C ILE A 290 -2.05 -8.98 2.37
N ALA A 291 -2.12 -10.21 2.90
CA ALA A 291 -3.20 -11.16 2.64
C ALA A 291 -4.05 -11.36 3.90
N GLY A 292 -5.36 -11.16 3.74
CA GLY A 292 -6.38 -11.44 4.76
C GLY A 292 -7.14 -12.75 4.49
N ASP A 293 -8.44 -12.77 4.82
CA ASP A 293 -9.30 -13.93 4.59
C ASP A 293 -9.46 -14.25 3.09
N PRO A 294 -9.58 -15.54 2.71
CA PRO A 294 -9.95 -15.94 1.37
C PRO A 294 -11.32 -15.34 0.95
N ARG A 295 -11.42 -14.89 -0.30
CA ARG A 295 -12.65 -14.33 -0.87
C ARG A 295 -13.58 -15.37 -1.50
N GLY A 296 -13.10 -16.61 -1.63
CA GLY A 296 -13.87 -17.74 -2.17
C GLY A 296 -13.72 -17.93 -3.67
N TRP A 297 -14.74 -18.55 -4.27
CA TRP A 297 -14.69 -19.06 -5.63
C TRP A 297 -15.90 -18.64 -6.45
N LYS A 298 -15.69 -18.47 -7.76
CA LYS A 298 -16.76 -18.29 -8.75
C LYS A 298 -16.48 -19.15 -9.97
N LYS A 299 -17.50 -19.45 -10.75
CA LYS A 299 -17.37 -19.87 -12.13
C LYS A 299 -17.81 -18.73 -13.04
N ILE A 300 -17.04 -18.49 -14.09
CA ILE A 300 -17.31 -17.43 -15.06
C ILE A 300 -17.19 -17.94 -16.49
N ARG A 301 -17.86 -17.26 -17.40
CA ARG A 301 -17.68 -17.40 -18.83
C ARG A 301 -17.82 -16.04 -19.48
N VAL A 302 -16.90 -15.68 -20.35
CA VAL A 302 -16.93 -14.41 -21.07
C VAL A 302 -17.22 -14.64 -22.53
N LEU A 303 -18.14 -13.88 -23.08
CA LEU A 303 -18.54 -13.90 -24.49
C LEU A 303 -18.36 -12.50 -25.08
N ARG A 304 -18.33 -12.42 -26.43
CA ARG A 304 -18.50 -11.13 -27.11
C ARG A 304 -19.99 -10.81 -27.24
N ASN A 305 -20.33 -9.54 -27.07
CA ASN A 305 -21.67 -9.02 -27.33
C ASN A 305 -21.59 -7.69 -28.07
N GLY A 306 -21.71 -7.72 -29.40
CA GLY A 306 -21.41 -6.56 -30.25
C GLY A 306 -19.96 -6.13 -30.07
N ASP A 307 -19.75 -4.84 -29.77
CA ASP A 307 -18.43 -4.24 -29.52
C ASP A 307 -17.99 -4.37 -28.07
N GLY A 308 -18.74 -5.04 -27.21
CA GLY A 308 -18.45 -5.22 -25.78
C GLY A 308 -18.39 -6.68 -25.36
N TYR A 309 -18.39 -6.90 -24.05
CA TYR A 309 -18.34 -8.21 -23.43
C TYR A 309 -19.66 -8.56 -22.75
N LEU A 310 -19.98 -9.84 -22.71
CA LEU A 310 -21.00 -10.41 -21.83
C LEU A 310 -20.31 -11.32 -20.83
N LEU A 311 -20.29 -10.92 -19.56
CA LEU A 311 -19.81 -11.74 -18.45
C LEU A 311 -20.97 -12.57 -17.89
N GLN A 312 -20.87 -13.88 -17.98
CA GLN A 312 -21.70 -14.84 -17.25
C GLN A 312 -20.93 -15.25 -15.99
N TYR A 313 -21.60 -15.24 -14.81
CA TYR A 313 -20.97 -15.61 -13.54
C TYR A 313 -21.96 -16.29 -12.59
N ALA A 314 -21.45 -17.18 -11.75
CA ALA A 314 -22.22 -17.91 -10.74
C ALA A 314 -21.34 -18.35 -9.57
N ASN A 315 -21.95 -18.69 -8.42
CA ASN A 315 -21.23 -19.47 -7.41
C ASN A 315 -20.95 -20.87 -7.93
N ILE A 316 -19.98 -21.54 -7.32
CA ILE A 316 -19.57 -22.87 -7.81
C ILE A 316 -20.70 -23.92 -7.71
N GLU A 317 -21.57 -23.79 -6.72
CA GLU A 317 -22.71 -24.69 -6.47
C GLU A 317 -24.00 -24.32 -7.25
N ASP A 318 -24.06 -23.13 -7.86
CA ASP A 318 -25.27 -22.66 -8.56
C ASP A 318 -25.44 -23.40 -9.89
N THR A 319 -26.69 -23.71 -10.23
CA THR A 319 -27.09 -24.35 -11.52
C THR A 319 -27.62 -23.35 -12.54
N SER A 320 -27.58 -22.07 -12.23
CA SER A 320 -27.92 -20.95 -13.10
C SER A 320 -26.96 -19.80 -12.89
N HIS A 321 -26.78 -18.97 -13.90
CA HIS A 321 -25.84 -17.84 -13.86
C HIS A 321 -26.54 -16.50 -13.89
N GLN A 322 -25.79 -15.45 -13.59
CA GLN A 322 -26.13 -14.06 -13.82
C GLN A 322 -25.31 -13.52 -14.98
N GLU A 323 -25.77 -12.43 -15.59
CA GLU A 323 -25.11 -11.80 -16.73
C GLU A 323 -24.89 -10.31 -16.49
N ILE A 324 -23.73 -9.82 -16.91
CA ILE A 324 -23.40 -8.37 -16.94
C ILE A 324 -22.87 -8.05 -18.34
N TYR A 325 -23.45 -7.03 -18.97
CA TYR A 325 -22.89 -6.44 -20.17
C TYR A 325 -21.84 -5.39 -19.80
N ILE A 326 -20.68 -5.47 -20.46
CA ILE A 326 -19.55 -4.57 -20.24
C ILE A 326 -19.25 -3.91 -21.59
N GLU A 327 -19.48 -2.60 -21.65
CA GLU A 327 -19.15 -1.78 -22.81
C GLU A 327 -17.64 -1.54 -22.87
N LYS A 328 -17.03 -1.66 -24.05
CA LYS A 328 -15.64 -1.26 -24.24
C LYS A 328 -15.55 0.26 -24.27
N ASP A 329 -14.75 0.82 -23.38
CA ASP A 329 -14.33 2.19 -23.46
C ASP A 329 -13.11 2.30 -24.38
N VAL A 330 -13.33 2.75 -25.60
CA VAL A 330 -12.28 2.93 -26.64
C VAL A 330 -11.22 3.98 -26.27
N ASN A 331 -11.49 4.81 -25.26
CA ASN A 331 -10.56 5.80 -24.72
C ASN A 331 -9.75 5.25 -23.53
N SER A 332 -10.04 4.05 -23.09
CA SER A 332 -9.34 3.37 -22.02
C SER A 332 -8.70 2.08 -22.52
N LEU A 333 -7.49 1.78 -22.09
CA LEU A 333 -6.82 0.51 -22.41
C LEU A 333 -7.44 -0.66 -21.65
N LEU A 334 -8.05 -0.38 -20.51
CA LEU A 334 -8.66 -1.39 -19.64
C LEU A 334 -9.93 -0.81 -18.99
N THR A 335 -11.04 -1.52 -19.09
CA THR A 335 -12.26 -1.22 -18.33
C THR A 335 -12.28 -2.09 -17.08
N ILE A 336 -12.28 -1.48 -15.91
CA ILE A 336 -12.30 -2.15 -14.60
C ILE A 336 -13.73 -2.12 -14.07
N ASN A 337 -14.30 -3.29 -13.73
CA ASN A 337 -15.64 -3.45 -13.15
C ASN A 337 -15.59 -4.24 -11.85
#